data_5a3c0fc108ce71ea69d766d911adb292
#
_entry.id   5a3c0fc108ce71ea69d766d911adb292
#
_cell.length_a   1.000
_cell.length_b   1.000
_cell.length_c   1.000
_cell.angle_alpha   90.00
_cell.angle_beta   90.00
_cell.angle_gamma   90.00
#
_symmetry.space_group_name_H-M   'P 1'
#
loop_
_entity.id
_entity.type
_entity.pdbx_description
1 polymer ?
#
loop_
_entity_poly.entity_id
_entity_poly.type
_entity_poly.pdbx_seq_one_letter_code
_entity_poly.pdbx_strand_id
1 'polypeptide(L)'
;MTRRGGRRAVLVALLIGALASTAGCADPAADDVVVEFTVAGGETYKVLLTDPEDIEIANELVAGEDVPSIPNGRVVRETGVNEGYTWSIDPADFEFAEVTIEVCDGTPTDVEQGLVTSDRYCPWSALISDIGPAPTATPAS
;
A
#
# COMPACT_ATOMS: atom_id res chain seq x y z
N MET A 1 -10.18 -88.63 -9.00
CA MET A 1 -10.39 -87.61 -7.98
C MET A 1 -9.86 -86.30 -8.48
N THR A 2 -10.77 -85.41 -8.86
CA THR A 2 -10.53 -84.15 -9.55
C THR A 2 -10.51 -83.02 -8.57
N ARG A 3 -9.42 -82.29 -8.45
CA ARG A 3 -9.38 -81.01 -7.77
C ARG A 3 -9.32 -79.88 -8.76
N ARG A 4 -10.38 -79.13 -8.86
CA ARG A 4 -10.44 -77.91 -9.61
C ARG A 4 -9.81 -76.76 -8.76
N GLY A 5 -8.71 -76.20 -9.29
CA GLY A 5 -8.15 -74.99 -8.75
C GLY A 5 -8.87 -73.78 -9.23
N GLY A 6 -9.45 -73.03 -8.31
CA GLY A 6 -10.11 -71.75 -8.57
C GLY A 6 -9.05 -70.66 -8.81
N ARG A 7 -9.06 -70.04 -9.95
CA ARG A 7 -8.31 -68.83 -10.25
C ARG A 7 -9.02 -67.66 -9.55
N ARG A 8 -8.39 -67.11 -8.56
CA ARG A 8 -8.82 -65.83 -7.96
C ARG A 8 -8.31 -64.72 -8.86
N ALA A 9 -9.17 -64.04 -9.56
CA ALA A 9 -8.86 -62.80 -10.25
C ALA A 9 -8.69 -61.67 -9.18
N VAL A 10 -7.50 -61.15 -9.13
CA VAL A 10 -7.20 -59.94 -8.33
C VAL A 10 -7.58 -58.72 -9.15
N LEU A 11 -8.69 -58.10 -8.81
CA LEU A 11 -9.04 -56.79 -9.36
C LEU A 11 -8.18 -55.72 -8.69
N VAL A 12 -7.22 -55.22 -9.43
CA VAL A 12 -6.43 -54.04 -9.05
C VAL A 12 -7.30 -52.82 -9.36
N ALA A 13 -7.92 -52.24 -8.37
CA ALA A 13 -8.60 -50.96 -8.50
C ALA A 13 -7.55 -49.83 -8.52
N LEU A 14 -7.38 -49.25 -9.72
CA LEU A 14 -6.61 -48.00 -9.86
C LEU A 14 -7.42 -46.85 -9.26
N LEU A 15 -7.03 -46.41 -8.09
CA LEU A 15 -7.49 -45.14 -7.51
C LEU A 15 -6.76 -44.00 -8.25
N ILE A 16 -7.45 -43.40 -9.20
CA ILE A 16 -7.04 -42.12 -9.81
C ILE A 16 -7.34 -41.04 -8.78
N GLY A 17 -6.33 -40.64 -8.01
CA GLY A 17 -6.40 -39.50 -7.13
C GLY A 17 -6.52 -38.22 -7.98
N ALA A 18 -7.69 -37.60 -8.01
CA ALA A 18 -7.88 -36.27 -8.53
C ALA A 18 -7.18 -35.29 -7.58
N LEU A 19 -6.01 -34.76 -7.97
CA LEU A 19 -5.44 -33.57 -7.34
C LEU A 19 -6.38 -32.40 -7.66
N ALA A 20 -7.23 -32.07 -6.71
CA ALA A 20 -7.92 -30.80 -6.73
C ALA A 20 -6.86 -29.71 -6.49
N SER A 21 -6.40 -29.07 -7.58
CA SER A 21 -5.65 -27.83 -7.50
C SER A 21 -6.59 -26.78 -6.91
N THR A 22 -6.45 -26.48 -5.63
CA THR A 22 -7.04 -25.29 -5.05
C THR A 22 -6.31 -24.11 -5.67
N ALA A 23 -6.87 -23.54 -6.74
CA ALA A 23 -6.51 -22.21 -7.17
C ALA A 23 -6.85 -21.29 -5.98
N GLY A 24 -5.82 -20.92 -5.20
CA GLY A 24 -5.97 -19.88 -4.20
C GLY A 24 -6.41 -18.63 -4.94
N CYS A 25 -7.61 -18.12 -4.64
CA CYS A 25 -7.98 -16.76 -5.00
C CYS A 25 -6.97 -15.88 -4.26
N ALA A 26 -5.95 -15.36 -4.96
CA ALA A 26 -5.22 -14.21 -4.48
C ALA A 26 -6.25 -13.10 -4.37
N ASP A 27 -6.43 -12.51 -3.17
CA ASP A 27 -7.18 -11.29 -3.03
C ASP A 27 -6.62 -10.30 -4.06
N PRO A 28 -7.48 -9.61 -4.85
CA PRO A 28 -6.98 -8.56 -5.73
C PRO A 28 -6.17 -7.62 -4.86
N ALA A 29 -4.89 -7.42 -5.20
CA ALA A 29 -4.07 -6.41 -4.54
C ALA A 29 -4.85 -5.10 -4.60
N ALA A 30 -4.94 -4.38 -3.46
CA ALA A 30 -5.54 -3.05 -3.46
C ALA A 30 -4.83 -2.24 -4.54
N ASP A 31 -5.60 -1.59 -5.41
CA ASP A 31 -5.02 -0.71 -6.42
C ASP A 31 -4.30 0.43 -5.68
N ASP A 32 -3.08 0.74 -6.11
CA ASP A 32 -2.33 1.86 -5.57
C ASP A 32 -3.13 3.16 -5.70
N VAL A 33 -3.05 4.02 -4.70
CA VAL A 33 -3.78 5.29 -4.69
C VAL A 33 -2.84 6.46 -4.46
N VAL A 34 -3.21 7.62 -4.97
CA VAL A 34 -2.57 8.90 -4.63
C VAL A 34 -3.47 9.63 -3.65
N VAL A 35 -2.92 9.98 -2.52
CA VAL A 35 -3.58 10.78 -1.49
C VAL A 35 -3.03 12.19 -1.52
N GLU A 36 -3.90 13.18 -1.58
CA GLU A 36 -3.54 14.58 -1.41
C GLU A 36 -3.82 15.01 0.02
N PHE A 37 -2.81 15.58 0.64
CA PHE A 37 -2.88 16.17 1.96
C PHE A 37 -2.85 17.69 1.88
N THR A 38 -3.67 18.35 2.69
CA THR A 38 -3.59 19.79 2.96
C THR A 38 -3.02 20.00 4.36
N VAL A 39 -2.03 20.86 4.50
CA VAL A 39 -1.44 21.23 5.79
C VAL A 39 -1.90 22.62 6.25
N ALA A 40 -1.59 23.00 7.49
CA ALA A 40 -1.83 24.34 8.00
C ALA A 40 -1.19 25.39 7.05
N GLY A 41 -1.95 26.46 6.72
CA GLY A 41 -1.54 27.45 5.73
C GLY A 41 -2.07 27.18 4.32
N GLY A 42 -2.67 25.99 4.07
CA GLY A 42 -3.34 25.65 2.81
C GLY A 42 -2.43 25.10 1.72
N GLU A 43 -1.16 24.82 2.04
CA GLU A 43 -0.29 24.10 1.11
C GLU A 43 -0.73 22.64 0.99
N THR A 44 -0.55 22.04 -0.19
CA THR A 44 -0.87 20.64 -0.45
C THR A 44 0.35 19.87 -0.95
N TYR A 45 0.34 18.56 -0.70
CA TYR A 45 1.30 17.63 -1.29
C TYR A 45 0.65 16.28 -1.52
N LYS A 46 1.22 15.47 -2.40
CA LYS A 46 0.69 14.17 -2.79
C LYS A 46 1.62 13.04 -2.40
N VAL A 47 1.03 11.93 -1.97
CA VAL A 47 1.73 10.68 -1.60
C VAL A 47 1.12 9.52 -2.35
N LEU A 48 1.97 8.65 -2.90
CA LEU A 48 1.57 7.36 -3.43
C LEU A 48 1.51 6.35 -2.29
N LEU A 49 0.34 5.76 -2.06
CA LEU A 49 0.16 4.66 -1.12
C LEU A 49 0.08 3.34 -1.90
N THR A 50 0.92 2.38 -1.50
CA THR A 50 1.00 1.04 -2.09
C THR A 50 0.75 -0.06 -1.06
N ASP A 51 0.78 0.25 0.23
CA ASP A 51 0.44 -0.67 1.29
C ASP A 51 -1.09 -0.70 1.49
N PRO A 52 -1.73 -1.87 1.43
CA PRO A 52 -3.17 -2.00 1.63
C PRO A 52 -3.66 -1.49 2.99
N GLU A 53 -2.85 -1.61 4.04
CA GLU A 53 -3.20 -1.13 5.39
C GLU A 53 -3.25 0.40 5.42
N ASP A 54 -2.27 1.08 4.82
CA ASP A 54 -2.27 2.55 4.72
C ASP A 54 -3.41 3.06 3.85
N ILE A 55 -3.77 2.35 2.78
CA ILE A 55 -4.92 2.69 1.93
C ILE A 55 -6.23 2.55 2.72
N GLU A 56 -6.37 1.51 3.56
CA GLU A 56 -7.53 1.34 4.43
C GLU A 56 -7.62 2.48 5.46
N ILE A 57 -6.53 2.80 6.16
CA ILE A 57 -6.46 3.92 7.11
C ILE A 57 -6.83 5.25 6.44
N ALA A 58 -6.33 5.51 5.24
CA ALA A 58 -6.67 6.73 4.50
C ALA A 58 -8.18 6.83 4.23
N ASN A 59 -8.84 5.74 3.85
CA ASN A 59 -10.29 5.70 3.65
C ASN A 59 -11.06 5.87 4.96
N GLU A 60 -10.60 5.28 6.06
CA GLU A 60 -11.17 5.43 7.40
C GLU A 60 -11.08 6.88 7.89
N LEU A 61 -9.95 7.56 7.65
CA LEU A 61 -9.78 8.98 7.97
C LEU A 61 -10.77 9.87 7.20
N VAL A 62 -10.99 9.59 5.92
CA VAL A 62 -12.00 10.31 5.12
C VAL A 62 -13.41 10.03 5.63
N ALA A 63 -13.68 8.82 6.13
CA ALA A 63 -14.95 8.45 6.76
C ALA A 63 -15.13 9.08 8.16
N GLY A 64 -14.09 9.70 8.73
CA GLY A 64 -14.13 10.34 10.06
C GLY A 64 -13.91 9.38 11.21
N GLU A 65 -13.28 8.23 10.96
CA GLU A 65 -12.93 7.26 11.99
C GLU A 65 -11.72 7.74 12.81
N ASP A 66 -11.64 7.29 14.06
CA ASP A 66 -10.56 7.63 15.00
C ASP A 66 -9.42 6.61 14.86
N VAL A 67 -8.55 6.85 13.90
CA VAL A 67 -7.38 6.02 13.58
C VAL A 67 -6.11 6.89 13.54
N PRO A 68 -4.90 6.31 13.53
CA PRO A 68 -3.66 7.06 13.36
C PRO A 68 -3.74 7.99 12.14
N SER A 69 -3.42 9.27 12.32
CA SER A 69 -3.74 10.30 11.31
C SER A 69 -2.55 11.11 10.80
N ILE A 70 -1.39 11.00 11.44
CA ILE A 70 -0.21 11.77 11.04
C ILE A 70 0.52 11.03 9.92
N PRO A 71 0.52 11.54 8.67
CA PRO A 71 1.30 10.95 7.60
C PRO A 71 2.79 11.07 7.95
N ASN A 72 3.53 9.98 7.87
CA ASN A 72 4.93 9.91 8.22
C ASN A 72 5.69 9.08 7.19
N GLY A 73 6.54 9.71 6.41
CA GLY A 73 7.26 9.01 5.37
C GLY A 73 8.64 9.59 5.10
N ARG A 74 9.51 8.76 4.52
CA ARG A 74 10.85 9.20 4.12
C ARG A 74 10.79 10.09 2.88
N VAL A 75 11.49 11.22 2.95
CA VAL A 75 11.64 12.14 1.83
C VAL A 75 12.67 11.61 0.84
N VAL A 76 12.30 11.53 -0.42
CA VAL A 76 13.21 11.26 -1.55
C VAL A 76 13.23 12.46 -2.48
N ARG A 77 14.39 12.76 -3.10
CA ARG A 77 14.58 13.92 -3.97
C ARG A 77 14.21 13.60 -5.43
N GLU A 78 12.97 13.19 -5.58
CA GLU A 78 12.32 12.88 -6.85
C GLU A 78 10.88 13.39 -6.78
N THR A 79 10.36 13.99 -7.84
CA THR A 79 8.99 14.53 -7.87
C THR A 79 7.94 13.46 -7.65
N GLY A 80 8.10 12.29 -8.27
CA GLY A 80 7.11 11.19 -8.17
C GLY A 80 5.71 11.67 -8.53
N VAL A 81 4.74 11.40 -7.65
CA VAL A 81 3.35 11.87 -7.78
C VAL A 81 3.13 13.28 -7.20
N ASN A 82 4.17 13.83 -6.53
CA ASN A 82 4.09 15.12 -5.83
C ASN A 82 4.41 16.29 -6.77
N GLU A 83 3.59 16.47 -7.79
CA GLU A 83 3.77 17.51 -8.79
C GLU A 83 3.86 18.91 -8.15
N GLY A 84 4.80 19.72 -8.63
CA GLY A 84 5.05 21.07 -8.11
C GLY A 84 6.22 21.16 -7.13
N TYR A 85 6.75 20.02 -6.67
CA TYR A 85 7.91 19.92 -5.80
C TYR A 85 9.00 19.04 -6.42
N THR A 86 10.24 19.20 -5.95
CA THR A 86 11.39 18.38 -6.38
C THR A 86 11.65 17.19 -5.45
N TRP A 87 10.69 16.89 -4.59
CA TRP A 87 10.70 15.80 -3.63
C TRP A 87 9.37 15.05 -3.62
N SER A 88 9.39 13.85 -3.11
CA SER A 88 8.20 13.05 -2.80
C SER A 88 8.45 12.19 -1.57
N ILE A 89 7.44 11.44 -1.16
CA ILE A 89 7.56 10.44 -0.11
C ILE A 89 7.81 9.07 -0.76
N ASP A 90 8.77 8.33 -0.22
CA ASP A 90 9.02 6.94 -0.61
C ASP A 90 7.80 6.08 -0.23
N PRO A 91 7.08 5.50 -1.19
CA PRO A 91 5.90 4.70 -0.88
C PRO A 91 6.21 3.40 -0.12
N ALA A 92 7.47 2.94 -0.15
CA ALA A 92 7.90 1.77 0.62
C ALA A 92 8.27 2.09 2.08
N ASP A 93 8.28 3.37 2.44
CA ASP A 93 8.61 3.85 3.80
C ASP A 93 7.64 4.97 4.20
N PHE A 94 6.36 4.66 4.14
CA PHE A 94 5.25 5.50 4.59
C PHE A 94 4.42 4.75 5.63
N GLU A 95 3.84 5.46 6.55
CA GLU A 95 2.88 4.97 7.54
C GLU A 95 2.00 6.11 8.05
N PHE A 96 0.84 5.80 8.58
CA PHE A 96 0.09 6.72 9.44
C PHE A 96 0.49 6.49 10.90
N ALA A 97 0.96 7.53 11.58
CA ALA A 97 1.40 7.48 12.97
C ALA A 97 0.42 8.17 13.91
N GLU A 98 0.32 7.69 15.16
CA GLU A 98 -0.41 8.39 16.23
C GLU A 98 0.41 9.54 16.83
N VAL A 99 1.73 9.37 16.85
CA VAL A 99 2.67 10.33 17.47
C VAL A 99 3.95 10.36 16.65
N THR A 100 4.47 11.54 16.42
CA THR A 100 5.77 11.78 15.77
C THR A 100 6.57 12.83 16.52
N ILE A 101 7.78 13.17 16.02
CA ILE A 101 8.67 14.17 16.64
C ILE A 101 8.66 15.46 15.82
N GLU A 102 8.88 16.59 16.49
CA GLU A 102 8.81 17.94 15.87
C GLU A 102 9.75 18.16 14.69
N VAL A 103 10.89 17.47 14.64
CA VAL A 103 11.91 17.71 13.60
C VAL A 103 11.47 17.29 12.18
N CYS A 104 10.39 16.54 12.05
CA CYS A 104 9.81 16.17 10.76
C CYS A 104 8.51 16.93 10.41
N ASP A 105 8.05 17.82 11.31
CA ASP A 105 6.90 18.68 11.04
C ASP A 105 7.31 19.91 10.22
N GLY A 106 6.35 20.52 9.55
CA GLY A 106 6.55 21.70 8.72
C GLY A 106 5.60 21.75 7.52
N THR A 107 5.84 22.69 6.61
CA THR A 107 5.08 22.80 5.36
C THR A 107 5.79 22.09 4.19
N PRO A 108 5.09 21.75 3.10
CA PRO A 108 5.73 21.24 1.88
C PRO A 108 6.83 22.15 1.33
N THR A 109 6.64 23.47 1.45
CA THR A 109 7.67 24.45 1.07
C THR A 109 8.90 24.38 1.99
N ASP A 110 8.73 24.09 3.27
CA ASP A 110 9.86 23.89 4.20
C ASP A 110 10.70 22.68 3.80
N VAL A 111 10.06 21.60 3.36
CA VAL A 111 10.76 20.41 2.81
C VAL A 111 11.50 20.77 1.53
N GLU A 112 10.87 21.50 0.62
CA GLU A 112 11.49 21.97 -0.64
C GLU A 112 12.74 22.80 -0.39
N GLN A 113 12.68 23.69 0.60
CA GLN A 113 13.78 24.59 0.97
C GLN A 113 14.83 23.92 1.88
N GLY A 114 14.61 22.69 2.32
CA GLY A 114 15.52 21.97 3.21
C GLY A 114 15.50 22.47 4.66
N LEU A 115 14.41 23.11 5.07
CA LEU A 115 14.21 23.59 6.44
C LEU A 115 13.76 22.48 7.40
N VAL A 116 13.05 21.48 6.90
CA VAL A 116 12.84 20.21 7.59
C VAL A 116 14.14 19.43 7.55
N THR A 117 14.79 19.27 8.70
CA THR A 117 16.14 18.69 8.80
C THR A 117 16.14 17.17 8.95
N SER A 118 14.97 16.57 9.21
CA SER A 118 14.76 15.11 9.22
C SER A 118 14.80 14.58 7.78
N ASP A 119 15.17 13.31 7.64
CA ASP A 119 14.96 12.55 6.39
C ASP A 119 13.51 12.08 6.21
N ARG A 120 12.67 12.33 7.23
CA ARG A 120 11.23 12.07 7.21
C ARG A 120 10.44 13.37 7.21
N TYR A 121 9.24 13.30 6.65
CA TYR A 121 8.25 14.36 6.71
C TYR A 121 6.99 13.84 7.38
N CYS A 122 6.53 14.54 8.43
CA CYS A 122 5.40 14.12 9.24
C CYS A 122 4.58 15.33 9.71
N PRO A 123 3.89 16.04 8.80
CA PRO A 123 3.16 17.25 9.15
C PRO A 123 1.95 16.94 10.05
N TRP A 124 1.97 17.45 11.27
CA TRP A 124 0.93 17.18 12.28
C TRP A 124 -0.43 17.79 11.94
N SER A 125 -0.43 18.82 11.10
CA SER A 125 -1.65 19.50 10.67
C SER A 125 -2.26 18.92 9.40
N ALA A 126 -1.69 17.85 8.85
CA ALA A 126 -2.15 17.29 7.58
C ALA A 126 -3.54 16.70 7.70
N LEU A 127 -4.38 17.03 6.72
CA LEU A 127 -5.70 16.45 6.52
C LEU A 127 -5.79 15.94 5.08
N ILE A 128 -6.42 14.79 4.89
CA ILE A 128 -6.66 14.27 3.54
C ILE A 128 -7.70 15.18 2.85
N SER A 129 -7.33 15.72 1.70
CA SER A 129 -8.20 16.54 0.86
C SER A 129 -8.74 15.79 -0.37
N ASP A 130 -8.02 14.79 -0.85
CA ASP A 130 -8.45 13.95 -1.97
C ASP A 130 -7.78 12.56 -1.94
N ILE A 131 -8.47 11.55 -2.47
CA ILE A 131 -7.92 10.21 -2.74
C ILE A 131 -8.33 9.83 -4.16
N GLY A 132 -7.36 9.54 -5.00
CA GLY A 132 -7.58 9.11 -6.38
C GLY A 132 -6.73 7.91 -6.79
N PRO A 133 -7.02 7.32 -7.94
CA PRO A 133 -6.22 6.20 -8.44
C PRO A 133 -4.79 6.66 -8.76
N ALA A 134 -3.82 5.79 -8.52
CA ALA A 134 -2.45 6.05 -8.95
C ALA A 134 -2.38 6.16 -10.48
N PRO A 135 -1.47 7.02 -11.00
CA PRO A 135 -1.25 7.10 -12.44
C PRO A 135 -0.82 5.74 -12.96
N THR A 136 -1.56 5.20 -13.92
CA THR A 136 -1.14 3.97 -14.62
C THR A 136 0.18 4.26 -15.32
N ALA A 137 1.21 3.47 -15.02
CA ALA A 137 2.46 3.54 -15.75
C ALA A 137 2.16 3.34 -17.24
N THR A 138 2.32 4.40 -18.04
CA THR A 138 2.26 4.23 -19.51
C THR A 138 3.45 3.40 -19.91
N PRO A 139 3.26 2.22 -20.54
CA PRO A 139 4.40 1.46 -21.02
C PRO A 139 5.20 2.33 -21.97
N ALA A 140 6.50 2.48 -21.69
CA ALA A 140 7.42 3.16 -22.58
C ALA A 140 7.39 2.47 -23.96
N SER A 141 7.05 3.22 -24.97
CA SER A 141 7.03 2.79 -26.37
C SER A 141 8.43 2.61 -26.91
#